data_4cd2851f75e1fc9840d7f705dc0da5d5
#
_entry.id   4cd2851f75e1fc9840d7f705dc0da5d5
#
_cell.length_a   1.000
_cell.length_b   1.000
_cell.length_c   1.000
_cell.angle_alpha   90.00
_cell.angle_beta   90.00
_cell.angle_gamma   90.00
#
_symmetry.space_group_name_H-M   'P 1'
#
loop_
_entity.id
_entity.type
_entity.pdbx_description
1 polymer ?
#
loop_
_entity_poly.entity_id
_entity_poly.type
_entity_poly.pdbx_seq_one_letter_code
_entity_poly.pdbx_strand_id
1 'polypeptide(L)'
;QVWDINRKKALEEPKRIARVTKYILDHFDQKTYRNNRTYTFDKLINISEVAGASNGTVEEIKSKQRINGFNSIFAVSSVAMAKLYYEEFCKQMEKNPTKRLRIAVIYSYGANEQEADGILDEENPEDTSALDQTARDFLDKAIREYNQMFHTNYSTDSDRFQNYYKDVSLRMKNKELDLLIVVNMFLTGFDATTLNTLWVDKNLKMHGLIQAFSRTNRILNSVKTFGNIVCFRNLQKRVDAAIARFGDKDAGGMVLLKTFKDYYEGYQSADGKFMQGYKSMIEELMDKFPLSDPQIIGEKKQKEFIALFGAILRMSNLLSAFDDFAGKEIISERDMQDYLSRYQDLYDVWKRRREDNESTDITDDIVFEVELVKQIEINIDYILMLVKKYHDTQGQDKEILVTIQKAVDASPELRSKKVLIENFIAGMNDIDDVLL
;
A
#
# COMPACT_ATOMS: atom_id res chain seq x y z
N GLN A 1 -31.33 -17.96 -20.03
CA GLN A 1 -32.14 -17.52 -18.87
C GLN A 1 -31.90 -18.38 -17.63
N VAL A 2 -31.94 -19.72 -17.71
CA VAL A 2 -31.69 -20.57 -16.50
C VAL A 2 -30.24 -20.45 -16.00
N TRP A 3 -29.27 -20.34 -16.88
CA TRP A 3 -27.87 -20.11 -16.52
C TRP A 3 -27.63 -18.75 -15.84
N ASP A 4 -28.30 -17.70 -16.27
CA ASP A 4 -28.14 -16.36 -15.71
C ASP A 4 -28.75 -16.24 -14.31
N ILE A 5 -29.90 -16.86 -14.08
CA ILE A 5 -30.55 -16.93 -12.77
C ILE A 5 -29.69 -17.72 -11.76
N ASN A 6 -29.10 -18.84 -12.17
CA ASN A 6 -28.23 -19.64 -11.32
C ASN A 6 -26.93 -18.90 -11.01
N ARG A 7 -26.36 -18.13 -11.96
CA ARG A 7 -25.15 -17.34 -11.78
C ARG A 7 -25.36 -16.19 -10.80
N LYS A 8 -26.47 -15.45 -10.92
CA LYS A 8 -26.82 -14.37 -9.99
C LYS A 8 -26.98 -14.90 -8.57
N LYS A 9 -27.75 -15.98 -8.39
CA LYS A 9 -27.91 -16.64 -7.07
C LYS A 9 -26.58 -17.09 -6.48
N ALA A 10 -25.69 -17.66 -7.30
CA ALA A 10 -24.36 -18.08 -6.84
C ALA A 10 -23.46 -16.91 -6.41
N LEU A 11 -23.59 -15.75 -7.04
CA LEU A 11 -22.83 -14.55 -6.67
C LEU A 11 -23.37 -13.90 -5.37
N GLU A 12 -24.67 -13.95 -5.16
CA GLU A 12 -25.38 -13.42 -3.98
C GLU A 12 -25.40 -14.42 -2.81
N GLU A 13 -24.82 -15.61 -2.97
CA GLU A 13 -24.81 -16.65 -1.91
C GLU A 13 -24.16 -16.13 -0.63
N PRO A 14 -24.86 -16.14 0.53
CA PRO A 14 -24.35 -15.57 1.79
C PRO A 14 -23.00 -16.13 2.21
N LYS A 15 -22.76 -17.43 1.97
CA LYS A 15 -21.46 -18.06 2.28
C LYS A 15 -20.32 -17.48 1.42
N ARG A 16 -20.60 -17.13 0.17
CA ARG A 16 -19.63 -16.50 -0.71
C ARG A 16 -19.33 -15.07 -0.24
N ILE A 17 -20.38 -14.30 0.03
CA ILE A 17 -20.25 -12.93 0.57
C ILE A 17 -19.40 -12.96 1.84
N ALA A 18 -19.70 -13.84 2.77
CA ALA A 18 -18.96 -13.98 4.02
C ALA A 18 -17.46 -14.33 3.81
N ARG A 19 -17.16 -15.21 2.83
CA ARG A 19 -15.78 -15.61 2.51
C ARG A 19 -15.00 -14.47 1.86
N VAL A 20 -15.60 -13.73 0.92
CA VAL A 20 -14.95 -12.58 0.27
C VAL A 20 -14.68 -11.48 1.30
N THR A 21 -15.67 -11.15 2.14
CA THR A 21 -15.52 -10.17 3.23
C THR A 21 -14.41 -10.59 4.18
N LYS A 22 -14.40 -11.86 4.60
CA LYS A 22 -13.36 -12.40 5.47
C LYS A 22 -11.98 -12.30 4.82
N TYR A 23 -11.85 -12.65 3.54
CA TYR A 23 -10.59 -12.54 2.81
C TYR A 23 -10.08 -11.10 2.80
N ILE A 24 -10.96 -10.13 2.48
CA ILE A 24 -10.58 -8.71 2.49
C ILE A 24 -10.09 -8.28 3.87
N LEU A 25 -10.81 -8.62 4.94
CA LEU A 25 -10.43 -8.27 6.32
C LEU A 25 -9.13 -8.95 6.76
N ASP A 26 -8.90 -10.21 6.37
CA ASP A 26 -7.70 -10.96 6.74
C ASP A 26 -6.44 -10.43 6.04
N HIS A 27 -6.57 -9.96 4.79
CA HIS A 27 -5.45 -9.52 3.96
C HIS A 27 -5.38 -8.00 3.79
N PHE A 28 -6.24 -7.25 4.46
CA PHE A 28 -6.32 -5.80 4.31
C PHE A 28 -4.99 -5.13 4.63
N ASP A 29 -4.42 -5.44 5.78
CA ASP A 29 -3.19 -4.82 6.27
C ASP A 29 -2.00 -5.16 5.34
N GLN A 30 -1.92 -6.41 4.87
CA GLN A 30 -0.92 -6.86 3.90
C GLN A 30 -1.04 -6.11 2.57
N LYS A 31 -2.24 -6.12 1.96
CA LYS A 31 -2.45 -5.52 0.62
C LYS A 31 -2.34 -4.00 0.61
N THR A 32 -2.71 -3.35 1.71
CA THR A 32 -2.64 -1.89 1.85
C THR A 32 -1.38 -1.42 2.60
N TYR A 33 -0.50 -2.33 2.99
CA TYR A 33 0.72 -2.03 3.77
C TYR A 33 0.45 -1.24 5.06
N ARG A 34 -0.72 -1.45 5.68
CA ARG A 34 -1.18 -0.65 6.83
C ARG A 34 -0.22 -0.71 8.02
N ASN A 35 0.37 -1.87 8.27
CA ASN A 35 1.28 -2.10 9.38
C ASN A 35 2.77 -2.00 8.99
N ASN A 36 3.08 -1.95 7.68
CA ASN A 36 4.45 -2.07 7.19
C ASN A 36 5.02 -0.79 6.60
N ARG A 37 4.19 0.25 6.39
CA ARG A 37 4.64 1.49 5.77
C ARG A 37 4.07 2.70 6.45
N THR A 38 4.97 3.55 6.91
CA THR A 38 4.64 4.85 7.48
C THR A 38 5.37 5.93 6.69
N TYR A 39 4.67 6.98 6.30
CA TYR A 39 5.24 8.09 5.52
C TYR A 39 4.61 9.41 5.89
N THR A 40 5.32 10.51 5.59
CA THR A 40 4.81 11.87 5.80
C THR A 40 3.96 12.29 4.61
N PHE A 41 2.78 12.81 4.91
CA PHE A 41 1.80 13.23 3.92
C PHE A 41 1.19 14.59 4.29
N ASP A 42 0.96 15.45 3.29
CA ASP A 42 0.28 16.73 3.48
C ASP A 42 -1.23 16.53 3.51
N LYS A 43 -1.76 16.36 4.73
CA LYS A 43 -3.20 16.15 4.96
C LYS A 43 -3.97 17.47 4.94
N LEU A 44 -5.10 17.47 4.26
CA LEU A 44 -6.10 18.53 4.34
C LEU A 44 -6.83 18.43 5.69
N ILE A 45 -6.79 19.48 6.51
CA ILE A 45 -7.37 19.45 7.87
C ILE A 45 -8.80 20.02 7.95
N ASN A 46 -9.20 20.84 6.99
CA ASN A 46 -10.52 21.47 6.94
C ASN A 46 -11.45 20.85 5.86
N ILE A 47 -11.48 19.51 5.76
CA ILE A 47 -12.19 18.77 4.70
C ILE A 47 -13.66 19.15 4.62
N SER A 48 -14.39 19.11 5.74
CA SER A 48 -15.84 19.33 5.74
C SER A 48 -16.21 20.76 5.33
N GLU A 49 -15.35 21.75 5.62
CA GLU A 49 -15.54 23.14 5.18
C GLU A 49 -15.33 23.24 3.66
N VAL A 50 -14.27 22.63 3.13
CA VAL A 50 -13.97 22.62 1.69
C VAL A 50 -15.04 21.84 0.92
N ALA A 51 -15.53 20.71 1.45
CA ALA A 51 -16.57 19.90 0.81
C ALA A 51 -17.93 20.63 0.76
N GLY A 52 -18.26 21.40 1.81
CA GLY A 52 -19.52 22.17 1.89
C GLY A 52 -19.51 23.50 1.15
N ALA A 53 -18.34 23.96 0.70
CA ALA A 53 -18.21 25.26 0.05
C ALA A 53 -18.47 25.19 -1.47
N SER A 54 -18.92 26.31 -2.02
CA SER A 54 -18.87 26.52 -3.48
C SER A 54 -17.41 26.56 -3.94
N ASN A 55 -17.12 26.06 -5.14
CA ASN A 55 -15.75 25.91 -5.64
C ASN A 55 -14.92 27.20 -5.49
N GLY A 56 -13.83 27.11 -4.74
CA GLY A 56 -12.84 28.18 -4.58
C GLY A 56 -13.13 29.24 -3.51
N THR A 57 -14.21 29.08 -2.70
CA THR A 57 -14.54 30.05 -1.63
C THR A 57 -13.87 29.78 -0.30
N VAL A 58 -13.36 28.57 -0.07
CA VAL A 58 -12.65 28.18 1.15
C VAL A 58 -11.22 27.74 0.81
N GLU A 59 -10.24 28.30 1.52
CA GLU A 59 -8.84 27.95 1.36
C GLU A 59 -8.55 26.57 1.96
N GLU A 60 -7.79 25.75 1.23
CA GLU A 60 -7.33 24.45 1.70
C GLU A 60 -6.21 24.62 2.74
N ILE A 61 -6.46 24.17 3.97
CA ILE A 61 -5.45 24.18 5.03
C ILE A 61 -4.81 22.80 5.12
N LYS A 62 -3.50 22.70 4.85
CA LYS A 62 -2.74 21.45 4.88
C LYS A 62 -1.77 21.39 6.04
N SER A 63 -1.60 20.20 6.60
CA SER A 63 -0.65 19.91 7.67
C SER A 63 0.10 18.62 7.37
N LYS A 64 1.43 18.65 7.58
CA LYS A 64 2.25 17.44 7.46
C LYS A 64 1.96 16.49 8.61
N GLN A 65 1.46 15.32 8.28
CA GLN A 65 1.16 14.27 9.26
C GLN A 65 1.79 12.95 8.83
N ARG A 66 2.19 12.16 9.81
CA ARG A 66 2.64 10.79 9.59
C ARG A 66 1.41 9.89 9.44
N ILE A 67 1.31 9.16 8.36
CA ILE A 67 0.21 8.23 8.09
C ILE A 67 0.74 6.82 7.80
N ASN A 68 -0.08 5.81 8.12
CA ASN A 68 0.28 4.41 7.98
C ASN A 68 -0.49 3.76 6.82
N GLY A 69 0.25 3.13 5.92
CA GLY A 69 -0.29 2.38 4.79
C GLY A 69 -1.18 3.19 3.88
N PHE A 70 -1.94 2.48 3.08
CA PHE A 70 -2.76 3.04 2.01
C PHE A 70 -4.24 2.66 2.22
N ASN A 71 -5.11 3.20 1.41
CA ASN A 71 -6.52 2.83 1.37
C ASN A 71 -6.87 1.98 0.15
N SER A 72 -8.13 1.57 0.08
CA SER A 72 -8.61 0.70 -0.97
C SER A 72 -10.02 1.04 -1.43
N ILE A 73 -10.35 0.61 -2.66
CA ILE A 73 -11.69 0.63 -3.22
C ILE A 73 -12.17 -0.80 -3.40
N PHE A 74 -13.44 -1.07 -3.12
CA PHE A 74 -14.11 -2.33 -3.42
C PHE A 74 -15.21 -2.11 -4.45
N ALA A 75 -14.96 -2.52 -5.68
CA ALA A 75 -15.89 -2.42 -6.79
C ALA A 75 -16.81 -3.63 -6.83
N VAL A 76 -18.10 -3.39 -6.67
CA VAL A 76 -19.14 -4.42 -6.69
C VAL A 76 -20.12 -4.23 -7.84
N SER A 77 -20.87 -5.29 -8.18
CA SER A 77 -21.67 -5.34 -9.40
C SER A 77 -22.98 -4.56 -9.35
N SER A 78 -23.53 -4.32 -8.16
CA SER A 78 -24.82 -3.66 -8.00
C SER A 78 -24.99 -3.09 -6.61
N VAL A 79 -25.99 -2.23 -6.44
CA VAL A 79 -26.37 -1.66 -5.13
C VAL A 79 -26.77 -2.77 -4.14
N ALA A 80 -27.49 -3.80 -4.62
CA ALA A 80 -27.82 -4.95 -3.79
C ALA A 80 -26.58 -5.66 -3.26
N MET A 81 -25.56 -5.86 -4.10
CA MET A 81 -24.27 -6.40 -3.68
C MET A 81 -23.52 -5.50 -2.71
N ALA A 82 -23.54 -4.17 -2.93
CA ALA A 82 -22.95 -3.21 -2.00
C ALA A 82 -23.56 -3.32 -0.61
N LYS A 83 -24.89 -3.43 -0.53
CA LYS A 83 -25.63 -3.63 0.73
C LYS A 83 -25.21 -4.93 1.43
N LEU A 84 -25.24 -6.07 0.70
CA LEU A 84 -24.88 -7.37 1.27
C LEU A 84 -23.45 -7.37 1.82
N TYR A 85 -22.49 -6.81 1.10
CA TYR A 85 -21.11 -6.72 1.56
C TYR A 85 -20.97 -5.77 2.74
N TYR A 86 -21.58 -4.59 2.70
CA TYR A 86 -21.50 -3.63 3.79
C TYR A 86 -22.02 -4.21 5.11
N GLU A 87 -23.20 -4.85 5.07
CA GLU A 87 -23.80 -5.50 6.23
C GLU A 87 -22.91 -6.64 6.77
N GLU A 88 -22.29 -7.42 5.88
CA GLU A 88 -21.40 -8.50 6.29
C GLU A 88 -20.05 -7.95 6.85
N PHE A 89 -19.52 -6.85 6.31
CA PHE A 89 -18.36 -6.15 6.90
C PHE A 89 -18.66 -5.69 8.33
N CYS A 90 -19.77 -5.01 8.55
CA CYS A 90 -20.20 -4.58 9.89
C CYS A 90 -20.27 -5.76 10.86
N LYS A 91 -20.95 -6.83 10.46
CA LYS A 91 -21.10 -8.04 11.26
C LYS A 91 -19.78 -8.73 11.61
N GLN A 92 -18.83 -8.82 10.66
CA GLN A 92 -17.54 -9.45 10.92
C GLN A 92 -16.61 -8.55 11.76
N MET A 93 -16.65 -7.23 11.56
CA MET A 93 -15.89 -6.26 12.36
C MET A 93 -16.39 -6.18 13.81
N GLU A 94 -17.70 -6.32 14.05
CA GLU A 94 -18.26 -6.42 15.41
C GLU A 94 -17.71 -7.64 16.15
N LYS A 95 -17.54 -8.77 15.45
CA LYS A 95 -16.96 -10.00 16.02
C LYS A 95 -15.45 -9.91 16.24
N ASN A 96 -14.76 -9.07 15.46
CA ASN A 96 -13.31 -8.91 15.54
C ASN A 96 -12.91 -7.42 15.50
N PRO A 97 -12.96 -6.72 16.63
CA PRO A 97 -12.67 -5.29 16.70
C PRO A 97 -11.25 -4.89 16.26
N THR A 98 -10.29 -5.83 16.31
CA THR A 98 -8.90 -5.56 15.88
C THR A 98 -8.78 -5.34 14.36
N LYS A 99 -9.76 -5.86 13.59
CA LYS A 99 -9.83 -5.69 12.12
C LYS A 99 -10.78 -4.58 11.70
N ARG A 100 -11.04 -3.62 12.57
CA ARG A 100 -11.97 -2.53 12.27
C ARG A 100 -11.42 -1.60 11.20
N LEU A 101 -12.22 -1.37 10.16
CA LEU A 101 -11.96 -0.46 9.06
C LEU A 101 -12.98 0.70 9.08
N ARG A 102 -12.54 1.87 8.64
CA ARG A 102 -13.44 2.99 8.34
C ARG A 102 -13.94 2.82 6.92
N ILE A 103 -15.20 2.40 6.79
CA ILE A 103 -15.82 2.06 5.52
C ILE A 103 -16.85 3.13 5.16
N ALA A 104 -16.82 3.56 3.90
CA ALA A 104 -17.89 4.35 3.29
C ALA A 104 -18.46 3.62 2.07
N VAL A 105 -19.68 3.98 1.68
CA VAL A 105 -20.39 3.44 0.51
C VAL A 105 -20.85 4.59 -0.36
N ILE A 106 -20.62 4.48 -1.66
CA ILE A 106 -21.11 5.48 -2.60
C ILE A 106 -21.54 4.85 -3.92
N TYR A 107 -22.67 5.27 -4.44
CA TYR A 107 -23.21 4.90 -5.75
C TYR A 107 -24.24 5.94 -6.22
N SER A 108 -24.48 5.96 -7.52
CA SER A 108 -25.51 6.78 -8.15
C SER A 108 -26.52 5.91 -8.92
N TYR A 109 -27.54 6.53 -9.49
CA TYR A 109 -28.51 5.86 -10.35
C TYR A 109 -27.83 5.21 -11.59
N GLY A 110 -28.38 4.13 -12.10
CA GLY A 110 -27.83 3.39 -13.25
C GLY A 110 -26.78 2.34 -12.88
N ALA A 111 -26.50 2.18 -11.59
CA ALA A 111 -25.44 1.35 -11.06
C ALA A 111 -25.69 -0.17 -11.10
N ASN A 112 -26.57 -0.67 -11.94
CA ASN A 112 -26.78 -2.11 -12.13
C ASN A 112 -25.90 -2.65 -13.26
N GLU A 113 -25.46 -3.89 -13.13
CA GLU A 113 -24.76 -4.61 -14.20
C GLU A 113 -25.66 -4.75 -15.44
N GLN A 114 -25.80 -3.72 -16.24
CA GLN A 114 -26.11 -3.90 -17.64
C GLN A 114 -24.79 -4.19 -18.36
N GLU A 115 -24.83 -5.03 -19.38
CA GLU A 115 -23.66 -5.31 -20.23
C GLU A 115 -23.28 -4.05 -21.01
N ALA A 116 -22.66 -3.10 -20.33
CA ALA A 116 -22.06 -1.98 -21.00
C ALA A 116 -20.91 -2.46 -21.88
N ASP A 117 -20.82 -1.96 -23.08
CA ASP A 117 -19.80 -2.30 -24.11
C ASP A 117 -18.35 -1.89 -23.72
N GLY A 118 -18.00 -2.03 -22.44
CA GLY A 118 -16.66 -1.78 -21.93
C GLY A 118 -16.40 -0.34 -21.53
N ILE A 119 -17.32 0.57 -21.73
CA ILE A 119 -17.24 1.97 -21.25
C ILE A 119 -17.94 2.02 -19.90
N LEU A 120 -17.28 2.57 -18.88
CA LEU A 120 -17.93 2.94 -17.63
C LEU A 120 -18.68 4.26 -17.87
N ASP A 121 -19.92 4.31 -17.38
CA ASP A 121 -20.71 5.54 -17.45
C ASP A 121 -19.97 6.70 -16.78
N GLU A 122 -20.14 7.93 -17.29
CA GLU A 122 -19.63 9.13 -16.64
C GLU A 122 -20.23 9.25 -15.24
N GLU A 123 -19.41 9.67 -14.29
CA GLU A 123 -19.87 9.87 -12.92
C GLU A 123 -20.84 11.04 -12.86
N ASN A 124 -22.11 10.78 -12.51
CA ASN A 124 -23.06 11.81 -12.19
C ASN A 124 -23.39 11.76 -10.67
N PRO A 125 -22.71 12.56 -9.85
CA PRO A 125 -22.91 12.57 -8.41
C PRO A 125 -24.24 13.17 -7.98
N GLU A 126 -24.99 13.79 -8.90
CA GLU A 126 -26.21 14.53 -8.57
C GLU A 126 -27.48 13.66 -8.64
N ASP A 127 -27.43 12.53 -9.35
CA ASP A 127 -28.62 11.75 -9.65
C ASP A 127 -28.83 10.55 -8.71
N THR A 128 -29.42 10.83 -7.55
CA THR A 128 -29.97 9.80 -6.66
C THR A 128 -31.50 9.65 -6.82
N SER A 129 -32.13 10.48 -7.64
CA SER A 129 -33.59 10.60 -7.72
C SER A 129 -34.28 9.35 -8.26
N ALA A 130 -33.60 8.59 -9.11
CA ALA A 130 -34.13 7.36 -9.73
C ALA A 130 -33.68 6.06 -9.04
N LEU A 131 -33.05 6.14 -7.86
CA LEU A 131 -32.84 4.96 -7.01
C LEU A 131 -34.20 4.43 -6.52
N ASP A 132 -34.36 3.09 -6.51
CA ASP A 132 -35.50 2.50 -5.84
C ASP A 132 -35.49 2.78 -4.33
N GLN A 133 -36.64 2.68 -3.68
CA GLN A 133 -36.76 3.03 -2.26
C GLN A 133 -35.78 2.24 -1.39
N THR A 134 -35.55 0.97 -1.68
CA THR A 134 -34.64 0.09 -0.91
C THR A 134 -33.19 0.50 -1.05
N ALA A 135 -32.77 0.92 -2.24
CA ALA A 135 -31.41 1.41 -2.48
C ALA A 135 -31.19 2.75 -1.78
N ARG A 136 -32.19 3.64 -1.81
CA ARG A 136 -32.14 4.93 -1.11
C ARG A 136 -32.08 4.76 0.41
N ASP A 137 -32.92 3.90 0.98
CA ASP A 137 -32.94 3.62 2.42
C ASP A 137 -31.59 3.05 2.90
N PHE A 138 -30.96 2.22 2.08
CA PHE A 138 -29.61 1.70 2.37
C PHE A 138 -28.56 2.82 2.32
N LEU A 139 -28.59 3.68 1.31
CA LEU A 139 -27.64 4.79 1.19
C LEU A 139 -27.82 5.77 2.36
N ASP A 140 -29.06 6.09 2.75
CA ASP A 140 -29.35 6.92 3.91
C ASP A 140 -28.80 6.31 5.21
N LYS A 141 -28.91 5.01 5.37
CA LYS A 141 -28.29 4.30 6.52
C LYS A 141 -26.78 4.46 6.51
N ALA A 142 -26.12 4.17 5.39
CA ALA A 142 -24.68 4.27 5.25
C ALA A 142 -24.17 5.71 5.48
N ILE A 143 -24.89 6.72 4.96
CA ILE A 143 -24.57 8.14 5.19
C ILE A 143 -24.76 8.53 6.67
N ARG A 144 -25.79 8.02 7.37
CA ARG A 144 -25.95 8.27 8.81
C ARG A 144 -24.75 7.72 9.61
N GLU A 145 -24.30 6.51 9.31
CA GLU A 145 -23.12 5.92 9.96
C GLU A 145 -21.85 6.70 9.65
N TYR A 146 -21.69 7.18 8.41
CA TYR A 146 -20.61 8.08 8.00
C TYR A 146 -20.66 9.41 8.77
N ASN A 147 -21.84 10.02 8.89
CA ASN A 147 -22.03 11.26 9.64
C ASN A 147 -21.64 11.12 11.11
N GLN A 148 -21.92 9.95 11.72
CA GLN A 148 -21.48 9.66 13.10
C GLN A 148 -19.96 9.53 13.18
N MET A 149 -19.32 8.91 12.17
CA MET A 149 -17.87 8.68 12.13
C MET A 149 -17.09 9.99 11.99
N PHE A 150 -17.61 10.96 11.23
CA PHE A 150 -16.90 12.18 10.87
C PHE A 150 -17.55 13.47 11.41
N HIS A 151 -18.62 13.35 12.22
CA HIS A 151 -19.37 14.48 12.79
C HIS A 151 -19.91 15.44 11.72
N THR A 152 -20.47 14.88 10.66
CA THR A 152 -21.07 15.58 9.52
C THR A 152 -22.61 15.42 9.50
N ASN A 153 -23.31 16.06 8.54
CA ASN A 153 -24.77 16.04 8.45
C ASN A 153 -25.27 15.87 7.00
N TYR A 154 -24.61 15.02 6.23
CA TYR A 154 -24.99 14.72 4.85
C TYR A 154 -26.28 13.88 4.78
N SER A 155 -26.95 13.94 3.63
CA SER A 155 -28.16 13.14 3.32
C SER A 155 -28.17 12.77 1.83
N THR A 156 -29.17 12.00 1.42
CA THR A 156 -29.40 11.66 0.00
C THR A 156 -30.11 12.77 -0.79
N ASP A 157 -30.43 13.91 -0.18
CA ASP A 157 -30.93 15.08 -0.91
C ASP A 157 -29.83 15.62 -1.83
N SER A 158 -30.22 16.09 -3.03
CA SER A 158 -29.31 16.42 -4.13
C SER A 158 -28.08 17.22 -3.69
N ASP A 159 -28.27 18.39 -3.09
CA ASP A 159 -27.17 19.29 -2.70
C ASP A 159 -26.28 18.68 -1.60
N ARG A 160 -26.90 18.00 -0.62
CA ARG A 160 -26.19 17.36 0.49
C ARG A 160 -25.47 16.11 0.06
N PHE A 161 -25.99 15.43 -0.97
CA PHE A 161 -25.32 14.27 -1.55
C PHE A 161 -24.09 14.68 -2.35
N GLN A 162 -24.11 15.81 -3.08
CA GLN A 162 -22.92 16.36 -3.71
C GLN A 162 -21.81 16.67 -2.69
N ASN A 163 -22.19 17.27 -1.57
CA ASN A 163 -21.23 17.55 -0.50
C ASN A 163 -20.71 16.26 0.13
N TYR A 164 -21.54 15.24 0.30
CA TYR A 164 -21.11 13.90 0.71
C TYR A 164 -20.09 13.30 -0.28
N TYR A 165 -20.36 13.36 -1.58
CA TYR A 165 -19.44 12.90 -2.62
C TYR A 165 -18.07 13.59 -2.54
N LYS A 166 -18.07 14.92 -2.40
CA LYS A 166 -16.84 15.71 -2.27
C LYS A 166 -16.08 15.35 -0.99
N ASP A 167 -16.78 15.23 0.14
CA ASP A 167 -16.17 14.88 1.43
C ASP A 167 -15.56 13.47 1.40
N VAL A 168 -16.28 12.47 0.90
CA VAL A 168 -15.76 11.10 0.70
C VAL A 168 -14.52 11.10 -0.18
N SER A 169 -14.55 11.87 -1.30
CA SER A 169 -13.41 12.00 -2.21
C SER A 169 -12.18 12.57 -1.50
N LEU A 170 -12.35 13.66 -0.75
CA LEU A 170 -11.27 14.30 -0.01
C LEU A 170 -10.74 13.42 1.12
N ARG A 171 -11.61 12.71 1.86
CA ARG A 171 -11.17 11.77 2.92
C ARG A 171 -10.46 10.53 2.37
N MET A 172 -10.87 10.06 1.20
CA MET A 172 -10.12 9.01 0.50
C MET A 172 -8.71 9.50 0.13
N LYS A 173 -8.60 10.70 -0.48
CA LYS A 173 -7.29 11.32 -0.80
C LYS A 173 -6.43 11.55 0.44
N ASN A 174 -7.06 11.82 1.57
CA ASN A 174 -6.43 12.11 2.86
C ASN A 174 -6.12 10.86 3.70
N LYS A 175 -6.43 9.64 3.22
CA LYS A 175 -6.30 8.39 3.98
C LYS A 175 -7.10 8.39 5.31
N GLU A 176 -8.23 9.06 5.34
CA GLU A 176 -9.15 9.03 6.49
C GLU A 176 -10.18 7.91 6.41
N LEU A 177 -10.44 7.41 5.22
CA LEU A 177 -11.18 6.18 4.95
C LEU A 177 -10.20 5.05 4.62
N ASP A 178 -10.50 3.85 5.07
CA ASP A 178 -9.72 2.64 4.79
C ASP A 178 -10.26 1.93 3.55
N LEU A 179 -11.58 1.79 3.44
CA LEU A 179 -12.25 1.08 2.35
C LEU A 179 -13.44 1.90 1.84
N LEU A 180 -13.52 2.08 0.52
CA LEU A 180 -14.68 2.65 -0.14
C LEU A 180 -15.37 1.60 -1.00
N ILE A 181 -16.63 1.26 -0.69
CA ILE A 181 -17.45 0.35 -1.48
C ILE A 181 -18.16 1.16 -2.56
N VAL A 182 -17.96 0.77 -3.82
CA VAL A 182 -18.52 1.48 -4.98
C VAL A 182 -19.19 0.52 -5.95
N VAL A 183 -20.16 1.03 -6.71
CA VAL A 183 -20.74 0.27 -7.81
C VAL A 183 -20.10 0.67 -9.14
N ASN A 184 -20.20 1.92 -9.56
CA ASN A 184 -19.52 2.47 -10.75
C ASN A 184 -18.64 3.67 -10.41
N MET A 185 -19.08 4.50 -9.48
CA MET A 185 -18.41 5.74 -9.09
C MET A 185 -16.97 5.49 -8.62
N PHE A 186 -16.09 6.46 -8.77
CA PHE A 186 -14.67 6.40 -8.40
C PHE A 186 -13.82 5.39 -9.21
N LEU A 187 -14.41 4.63 -10.11
CA LEU A 187 -13.66 3.77 -11.05
C LEU A 187 -13.13 4.54 -12.25
N THR A 188 -13.76 5.70 -12.55
CA THR A 188 -13.30 6.68 -13.55
C THR A 188 -13.07 8.02 -12.87
N GLY A 189 -12.24 8.89 -13.42
CA GLY A 189 -12.07 10.28 -12.95
C GLY A 189 -11.42 10.47 -11.57
N PHE A 190 -11.51 9.52 -10.64
CA PHE A 190 -10.94 9.63 -9.30
C PHE A 190 -9.42 9.44 -9.29
N ASP A 191 -8.72 10.36 -8.63
CA ASP A 191 -7.27 10.35 -8.50
C ASP A 191 -6.84 10.54 -7.04
N ALA A 192 -6.15 9.52 -6.49
CA ALA A 192 -5.61 9.56 -5.14
C ALA A 192 -4.29 8.78 -5.06
N THR A 193 -3.23 9.45 -4.64
CA THR A 193 -1.92 8.80 -4.41
C THR A 193 -1.96 7.81 -3.25
N THR A 194 -2.87 8.02 -2.30
CA THR A 194 -3.12 7.14 -1.15
C THR A 194 -3.89 5.87 -1.49
N LEU A 195 -4.51 5.79 -2.68
CA LEU A 195 -5.24 4.60 -3.12
C LEU A 195 -4.26 3.56 -3.67
N ASN A 196 -4.12 2.43 -2.99
CA ASN A 196 -3.20 1.36 -3.38
C ASN A 196 -3.90 0.09 -3.86
N THR A 197 -5.03 -0.28 -3.28
CA THR A 197 -5.64 -1.59 -3.54
C THR A 197 -7.04 -1.44 -4.12
N LEU A 198 -7.30 -2.19 -5.20
CA LEU A 198 -8.62 -2.35 -5.80
C LEU A 198 -9.08 -3.80 -5.63
N TRP A 199 -10.15 -3.99 -4.86
CA TRP A 199 -10.87 -5.26 -4.75
C TRP A 199 -12.00 -5.27 -5.78
N VAL A 200 -12.13 -6.34 -6.55
CA VAL A 200 -13.09 -6.40 -7.67
C VAL A 200 -14.00 -7.62 -7.56
N ASP A 201 -15.28 -7.40 -7.28
CA ASP A 201 -16.34 -8.39 -7.44
C ASP A 201 -17.36 -7.92 -8.50
N LYS A 202 -16.84 -7.53 -9.64
CA LYS A 202 -17.60 -6.99 -10.76
C LYS A 202 -17.04 -7.52 -12.09
N ASN A 203 -17.88 -7.63 -13.10
CA ASN A 203 -17.48 -7.99 -14.45
C ASN A 203 -17.03 -6.74 -15.22
N LEU A 204 -15.80 -6.30 -14.98
CA LEU A 204 -15.19 -5.24 -15.79
C LEU A 204 -14.77 -5.78 -17.16
N LYS A 205 -14.94 -4.98 -18.21
CA LYS A 205 -14.58 -5.32 -19.59
C LYS A 205 -13.77 -4.19 -20.23
N MET A 206 -12.87 -4.56 -21.15
CA MET A 206 -12.18 -3.66 -22.07
C MET A 206 -11.64 -2.37 -21.41
N HIS A 207 -12.06 -1.21 -21.93
CA HIS A 207 -11.57 0.09 -21.47
C HIS A 207 -11.90 0.37 -19.99
N GLY A 208 -13.10 0.04 -19.52
CA GLY A 208 -13.50 0.20 -18.13
C GLY A 208 -12.63 -0.62 -17.15
N LEU A 209 -12.13 -1.80 -17.59
CA LEU A 209 -11.20 -2.60 -16.79
C LEU A 209 -9.85 -1.88 -16.64
N ILE A 210 -9.29 -1.35 -17.74
CA ILE A 210 -8.02 -0.60 -17.71
C ILE A 210 -8.15 0.69 -16.88
N GLN A 211 -9.26 1.42 -17.06
CA GLN A 211 -9.54 2.63 -16.28
C GLN A 211 -9.62 2.34 -14.78
N ALA A 212 -10.36 1.30 -14.37
CA ALA A 212 -10.47 0.91 -12.96
C ALA A 212 -9.11 0.50 -12.39
N PHE A 213 -8.34 -0.29 -13.14
CA PHE A 213 -7.01 -0.75 -12.69
C PHE A 213 -6.02 0.40 -12.55
N SER A 214 -6.07 1.38 -13.43
CA SER A 214 -5.18 2.55 -13.38
C SER A 214 -5.39 3.43 -12.15
N ARG A 215 -6.53 3.29 -11.43
CA ARG A 215 -6.78 4.08 -10.20
C ARG A 215 -5.77 3.80 -9.09
N THR A 216 -5.26 2.59 -9.01
CA THR A 216 -4.27 2.22 -7.99
C THR A 216 -2.82 2.53 -8.39
N ASN A 217 -2.60 2.96 -9.64
CA ASN A 217 -1.26 3.06 -10.23
C ASN A 217 -0.56 4.41 -10.01
N ARG A 218 -1.15 5.32 -9.25
CA ARG A 218 -0.50 6.59 -8.91
C ARG A 218 0.68 6.36 -7.99
N ILE A 219 1.86 6.73 -8.47
CA ILE A 219 3.11 6.62 -7.72
C ILE A 219 3.12 7.68 -6.60
N LEU A 220 3.58 7.29 -5.43
CA LEU A 220 3.88 8.19 -4.33
C LEU A 220 5.35 7.97 -3.94
N ASN A 221 6.26 8.60 -4.68
CA ASN A 221 7.70 8.43 -4.55
C ASN A 221 8.09 6.93 -4.59
N SER A 222 9.16 6.53 -3.93
CA SER A 222 9.53 5.11 -3.75
C SER A 222 8.64 4.37 -2.73
N VAL A 223 7.79 5.10 -1.99
CA VAL A 223 6.89 4.53 -0.98
C VAL A 223 5.80 3.66 -1.60
N LYS A 224 5.28 4.09 -2.77
CA LYS A 224 4.27 3.36 -3.54
C LYS A 224 4.62 3.40 -5.01
N THR A 225 5.17 2.32 -5.52
CA THR A 225 5.60 2.17 -6.90
C THR A 225 4.62 1.40 -7.78
N PHE A 226 3.66 0.70 -7.17
CA PHE A 226 2.61 -0.06 -7.85
C PHE A 226 1.34 -0.12 -7.00
N GLY A 227 0.23 -0.58 -7.61
CA GLY A 227 -1.02 -0.88 -6.92
C GLY A 227 -1.36 -2.36 -6.98
N ASN A 228 -2.19 -2.80 -6.03
CA ASN A 228 -2.69 -4.16 -5.94
C ASN A 228 -4.10 -4.25 -6.52
N ILE A 229 -4.36 -5.31 -7.29
CA ILE A 229 -5.68 -5.61 -7.83
C ILE A 229 -6.03 -7.05 -7.46
N VAL A 230 -7.11 -7.22 -6.72
CA VAL A 230 -7.60 -8.53 -6.26
C VAL A 230 -8.98 -8.78 -6.85
N CYS A 231 -9.10 -9.78 -7.70
CA CYS A 231 -10.34 -10.12 -8.41
C CYS A 231 -10.99 -11.34 -7.77
N PHE A 232 -12.25 -11.19 -7.35
CA PHE A 232 -13.10 -12.30 -6.86
C PHE A 232 -13.92 -12.97 -7.97
N ARG A 233 -13.71 -12.54 -9.21
CA ARG A 233 -14.25 -13.15 -10.43
C ARG A 233 -13.10 -13.48 -11.37
N ASN A 234 -13.29 -14.46 -12.22
CA ASN A 234 -12.29 -14.80 -13.24
C ASN A 234 -12.31 -13.74 -14.36
N LEU A 235 -11.42 -12.78 -14.25
CA LEU A 235 -11.23 -11.70 -15.23
C LEU A 235 -10.00 -11.91 -16.13
N GLN A 236 -9.21 -12.98 -15.93
CA GLN A 236 -7.92 -13.18 -16.63
C GLN A 236 -8.03 -12.97 -18.14
N LYS A 237 -8.93 -13.70 -18.81
CA LYS A 237 -9.10 -13.57 -20.27
C LYS A 237 -9.49 -12.17 -20.73
N ARG A 238 -10.22 -11.42 -19.89
CA ARG A 238 -10.63 -10.05 -20.19
C ARG A 238 -9.49 -9.08 -20.00
N VAL A 239 -8.67 -9.30 -18.98
CA VAL A 239 -7.43 -8.53 -18.72
C VAL A 239 -6.47 -8.73 -19.89
N ASP A 240 -6.22 -9.98 -20.31
CA ASP A 240 -5.33 -10.29 -21.42
C ASP A 240 -5.81 -9.63 -22.73
N ALA A 241 -7.12 -9.71 -23.02
CA ALA A 241 -7.72 -9.09 -24.19
C ALA A 241 -7.65 -7.55 -24.15
N ALA A 242 -7.86 -6.96 -22.98
CA ALA A 242 -7.77 -5.50 -22.82
C ALA A 242 -6.33 -4.99 -22.97
N ILE A 243 -5.36 -5.68 -22.39
CA ILE A 243 -3.92 -5.35 -22.55
C ILE A 243 -3.49 -5.51 -24.01
N ALA A 244 -3.89 -6.60 -24.69
CA ALA A 244 -3.55 -6.79 -26.09
C ALA A 244 -4.11 -5.71 -27.01
N ARG A 245 -5.26 -5.10 -26.65
CA ARG A 245 -5.93 -4.08 -27.46
C ARG A 245 -5.48 -2.65 -27.15
N PHE A 246 -5.21 -2.35 -25.88
CA PHE A 246 -4.95 -0.99 -25.38
C PHE A 246 -3.57 -0.83 -24.79
N GLY A 247 -2.82 -1.93 -24.61
CA GLY A 247 -1.46 -1.90 -24.09
C GLY A 247 -0.51 -1.34 -25.12
N ASP A 248 -0.03 -0.12 -24.90
CA ASP A 248 1.14 0.37 -25.59
C ASP A 248 2.35 -0.37 -24.99
N LYS A 249 3.07 -1.11 -25.82
CA LYS A 249 4.24 -1.90 -25.37
C LYS A 249 5.38 -1.01 -24.85
N ASP A 250 5.35 0.27 -25.18
CA ASP A 250 6.38 1.26 -24.83
C ASP A 250 5.95 2.22 -23.72
N ALA A 251 4.68 2.19 -23.30
CA ALA A 251 4.21 3.01 -22.18
C ALA A 251 4.64 2.41 -20.83
N GLY A 252 5.46 3.14 -20.09
CA GLY A 252 6.04 2.74 -18.79
C GLY A 252 5.04 2.52 -17.63
N GLY A 253 3.82 2.13 -17.95
CA GLY A 253 2.74 1.81 -17.01
C GLY A 253 2.24 0.37 -17.18
N MET A 254 3.12 -0.60 -17.35
CA MET A 254 2.76 -2.00 -17.52
C MET A 254 2.02 -2.54 -16.29
N VAL A 255 0.85 -3.13 -16.53
CA VAL A 255 0.26 -4.10 -15.60
C VAL A 255 1.18 -5.32 -15.58
N LEU A 256 2.00 -5.43 -14.54
CA LEU A 256 2.89 -6.58 -14.35
C LEU A 256 2.05 -7.79 -13.97
N LEU A 257 1.65 -8.58 -14.97
CA LEU A 257 0.89 -9.82 -14.81
C LEU A 257 1.83 -11.01 -14.78
N LYS A 258 2.75 -11.02 -13.82
CA LYS A 258 3.58 -12.18 -13.55
C LYS A 258 3.08 -12.91 -12.31
N THR A 259 3.28 -14.22 -12.26
CA THR A 259 2.92 -15.04 -11.10
C THR A 259 3.91 -14.83 -9.95
N PHE A 260 3.51 -15.20 -8.73
CA PHE A 260 4.42 -15.26 -7.60
C PHE A 260 5.69 -16.04 -7.95
N LYS A 261 5.53 -17.20 -8.61
CA LYS A 261 6.65 -18.06 -9.01
C LYS A 261 7.62 -17.34 -9.95
N ASP A 262 7.11 -16.58 -10.91
CA ASP A 262 7.94 -15.83 -11.85
C ASP A 262 8.82 -14.79 -11.12
N TYR A 263 8.22 -14.02 -10.19
CA TYR A 263 8.97 -13.03 -9.42
C TYR A 263 9.92 -13.67 -8.39
N TYR A 264 9.56 -14.82 -7.85
CA TYR A 264 10.36 -15.49 -6.84
C TYR A 264 11.54 -16.27 -7.45
N GLU A 265 11.31 -17.04 -8.52
CA GLU A 265 12.31 -17.89 -9.18
C GLU A 265 13.03 -17.21 -10.36
N GLY A 266 12.38 -16.25 -11.00
CA GLY A 266 12.82 -15.63 -12.24
C GLY A 266 12.02 -16.13 -13.45
N TYR A 267 12.09 -15.40 -14.55
CA TYR A 267 11.33 -15.69 -15.78
C TYR A 267 12.06 -15.20 -17.04
N GLN A 268 11.69 -15.75 -18.17
CA GLN A 268 12.12 -15.21 -19.46
C GLN A 268 11.16 -14.11 -19.93
N SER A 269 11.70 -12.94 -20.25
CA SER A 269 10.93 -11.85 -20.84
C SER A 269 10.63 -12.12 -22.32
N ALA A 270 9.72 -11.32 -22.92
CA ALA A 270 9.27 -11.53 -24.28
C ALA A 270 10.39 -11.40 -25.34
N ASP A 271 11.45 -10.67 -25.03
CA ASP A 271 12.67 -10.50 -25.82
C ASP A 271 13.72 -11.60 -25.59
N GLY A 272 13.36 -12.65 -24.81
CA GLY A 272 14.21 -13.80 -24.51
C GLY A 272 15.27 -13.56 -23.45
N LYS A 273 15.30 -12.40 -22.80
CA LYS A 273 16.22 -12.11 -21.70
C LYS A 273 15.70 -12.74 -20.40
N PHE A 274 16.60 -13.42 -19.68
CA PHE A 274 16.26 -13.93 -18.36
C PHE A 274 16.24 -12.80 -17.32
N MET A 275 15.13 -12.67 -16.63
CA MET A 275 14.93 -11.75 -15.52
C MET A 275 15.13 -12.52 -14.21
N GLN A 276 16.09 -12.08 -13.41
CA GLN A 276 16.37 -12.71 -12.11
C GLN A 276 15.16 -12.58 -11.17
N GLY A 277 14.89 -13.65 -10.43
CA GLY A 277 13.91 -13.65 -9.35
C GLY A 277 14.55 -13.32 -8.00
N TYR A 278 13.68 -13.10 -7.02
CA TYR A 278 14.05 -12.76 -5.65
C TYR A 278 15.09 -13.74 -5.08
N LYS A 279 14.87 -15.04 -5.28
CA LYS A 279 15.75 -16.10 -4.76
C LYS A 279 17.19 -15.94 -5.25
N SER A 280 17.38 -15.83 -6.55
CA SER A 280 18.71 -15.68 -7.12
C SER A 280 19.40 -14.37 -6.78
N MET A 281 18.61 -13.27 -6.60
CA MET A 281 19.14 -11.98 -6.15
C MET A 281 19.66 -12.05 -4.71
N ILE A 282 18.95 -12.75 -3.81
CA ILE A 282 19.40 -12.94 -2.43
C ILE A 282 20.64 -13.83 -2.37
N GLU A 283 20.66 -14.94 -3.14
CA GLU A 283 21.84 -15.83 -3.23
C GLU A 283 23.06 -15.04 -3.75
N GLU A 284 22.89 -14.20 -4.77
CA GLU A 284 23.95 -13.33 -5.29
C GLU A 284 24.41 -12.28 -4.25
N LEU A 285 23.48 -11.71 -3.48
CA LEU A 285 23.82 -10.76 -2.42
C LEU A 285 24.69 -11.42 -1.34
N MET A 286 24.29 -12.61 -0.88
CA MET A 286 25.00 -13.33 0.17
C MET A 286 26.37 -13.81 -0.30
N ASP A 287 26.53 -14.18 -1.57
CA ASP A 287 27.81 -14.61 -2.15
C ASP A 287 28.79 -13.44 -2.36
N LYS A 288 28.30 -12.35 -2.99
CA LYS A 288 29.16 -11.20 -3.34
C LYS A 288 29.45 -10.25 -2.18
N PHE A 289 28.52 -10.15 -1.23
CA PHE A 289 28.57 -9.18 -0.14
C PHE A 289 28.22 -9.83 1.21
N PRO A 290 28.95 -10.88 1.63
CA PRO A 290 28.64 -11.57 2.88
C PRO A 290 28.69 -10.62 4.08
N LEU A 291 27.84 -10.88 5.07
CA LEU A 291 27.78 -10.07 6.30
C LEU A 291 29.03 -10.22 7.19
N SER A 292 29.83 -11.27 6.94
CA SER A 292 31.13 -11.43 7.59
C SER A 292 32.15 -10.35 7.19
N ASP A 293 31.98 -9.77 6.01
CA ASP A 293 32.88 -8.71 5.55
C ASP A 293 32.43 -7.38 6.17
N PRO A 294 33.28 -6.69 6.94
CA PRO A 294 32.86 -5.51 7.69
C PRO A 294 32.51 -4.31 6.79
N GLN A 295 33.13 -4.21 5.59
CA GLN A 295 32.98 -3.05 4.72
C GLN A 295 33.00 -3.43 3.24
N ILE A 296 32.22 -2.69 2.42
CA ILE A 296 32.26 -2.80 0.96
C ILE A 296 33.27 -1.80 0.43
N ILE A 297 34.47 -2.30 0.10
CA ILE A 297 35.60 -1.48 -0.33
C ILE A 297 35.61 -1.33 -1.85
N GLY A 298 35.76 -0.11 -2.33
CA GLY A 298 35.88 0.25 -3.73
C GLY A 298 34.56 0.68 -4.37
N GLU A 299 34.62 1.76 -5.12
CA GLU A 299 33.47 2.42 -5.73
C GLU A 299 32.64 1.49 -6.61
N LYS A 300 33.28 0.67 -7.42
CA LYS A 300 32.58 -0.29 -8.29
C LYS A 300 31.75 -1.30 -7.50
N LYS A 301 32.31 -1.85 -6.42
CA LYS A 301 31.60 -2.80 -5.56
C LYS A 301 30.46 -2.13 -4.80
N GLN A 302 30.65 -0.87 -4.37
CA GLN A 302 29.59 -0.09 -3.71
C GLN A 302 28.41 0.17 -4.67
N LYS A 303 28.69 0.54 -5.93
CA LYS A 303 27.66 0.71 -6.97
C LYS A 303 26.92 -0.59 -7.24
N GLU A 304 27.65 -1.71 -7.36
CA GLU A 304 27.07 -3.04 -7.60
C GLU A 304 26.16 -3.45 -6.43
N PHE A 305 26.61 -3.26 -5.19
CA PHE A 305 25.79 -3.53 -4.00
C PHE A 305 24.53 -2.66 -3.96
N ILE A 306 24.65 -1.35 -4.21
CA ILE A 306 23.51 -0.42 -4.20
C ILE A 306 22.47 -0.84 -5.25
N ALA A 307 22.90 -1.19 -6.44
CA ALA A 307 22.02 -1.63 -7.52
C ALA A 307 21.33 -2.96 -7.18
N LEU A 308 22.07 -3.95 -6.71
CA LEU A 308 21.55 -5.28 -6.36
C LEU A 308 20.59 -5.19 -5.16
N PHE A 309 21.01 -4.55 -4.08
CA PHE A 309 20.19 -4.46 -2.87
C PHE A 309 18.94 -3.59 -3.08
N GLY A 310 19.04 -2.50 -3.86
CA GLY A 310 17.89 -1.72 -4.28
C GLY A 310 16.88 -2.54 -5.12
N ALA A 311 17.39 -3.43 -6.02
CA ALA A 311 16.53 -4.36 -6.76
C ALA A 311 15.85 -5.37 -5.84
N ILE A 312 16.55 -5.91 -4.83
CA ILE A 312 16.00 -6.80 -3.81
C ILE A 312 14.91 -6.11 -3.00
N LEU A 313 15.12 -4.87 -2.56
CA LEU A 313 14.11 -4.10 -1.83
C LEU A 313 12.83 -3.92 -2.66
N ARG A 314 12.97 -3.58 -3.94
CA ARG A 314 11.81 -3.47 -4.85
C ARG A 314 11.09 -4.80 -5.03
N MET A 315 11.84 -5.89 -5.22
CA MET A 315 11.29 -7.23 -5.43
C MET A 315 10.60 -7.75 -4.16
N SER A 316 11.23 -7.62 -3.00
CA SER A 316 10.65 -7.98 -1.70
C SER A 316 9.36 -7.20 -1.44
N ASN A 317 9.37 -5.89 -1.73
CA ASN A 317 8.21 -5.04 -1.65
C ASN A 317 7.05 -5.51 -2.54
N LEU A 318 7.33 -5.94 -3.76
CA LEU A 318 6.35 -6.48 -4.68
C LEU A 318 5.84 -7.84 -4.21
N LEU A 319 6.73 -8.74 -3.79
CA LEU A 319 6.38 -10.07 -3.31
C LEU A 319 5.54 -10.03 -2.03
N SER A 320 5.74 -9.04 -1.16
CA SER A 320 4.95 -8.87 0.06
C SER A 320 3.43 -8.67 -0.20
N ALA A 321 3.06 -8.32 -1.44
CA ALA A 321 1.67 -8.26 -1.87
C ALA A 321 1.06 -9.63 -2.19
N PHE A 322 1.85 -10.69 -2.36
CA PHE A 322 1.37 -12.03 -2.63
C PHE A 322 1.17 -12.82 -1.34
N ASP A 323 0.04 -13.55 -1.24
CA ASP A 323 -0.27 -14.37 -0.08
C ASP A 323 0.75 -15.51 0.10
N ASP A 324 1.33 -15.96 -1.01
CA ASP A 324 2.32 -17.05 -1.06
C ASP A 324 3.70 -16.65 -0.54
N PHE A 325 3.98 -15.37 -0.28
CA PHE A 325 5.31 -14.92 0.14
C PHE A 325 5.57 -15.13 1.62
N ALA A 326 4.53 -15.05 2.45
CA ALA A 326 4.67 -15.22 3.89
C ALA A 326 5.31 -16.58 4.26
N GLY A 327 6.43 -16.55 4.97
CA GLY A 327 7.21 -17.73 5.34
C GLY A 327 8.11 -18.29 4.23
N LYS A 328 8.30 -17.54 3.13
CA LYS A 328 9.25 -17.88 2.05
C LYS A 328 10.37 -16.84 1.90
N GLU A 329 10.52 -15.99 2.88
CA GLU A 329 11.67 -15.10 2.99
C GLU A 329 12.95 -15.94 3.15
N ILE A 330 13.92 -15.76 2.25
CA ILE A 330 15.18 -16.55 2.26
C ILE A 330 16.17 -15.97 3.26
N ILE A 331 16.14 -14.65 3.42
CA ILE A 331 17.00 -13.91 4.32
C ILE A 331 16.30 -13.69 5.66
N SER A 332 17.01 -13.85 6.76
CA SER A 332 16.45 -13.57 8.08
C SER A 332 16.15 -12.06 8.22
N GLU A 333 15.16 -11.73 9.05
CA GLU A 333 14.83 -10.32 9.35
C GLU A 333 16.04 -9.56 9.89
N ARG A 334 16.86 -10.23 10.70
CA ARG A 334 18.12 -9.71 11.23
C ARG A 334 19.12 -9.38 10.13
N ASP A 335 19.39 -10.34 9.24
CA ASP A 335 20.38 -10.15 8.17
C ASP A 335 19.91 -9.09 7.18
N MET A 336 18.59 -9.01 6.93
CA MET A 336 18.00 -7.94 6.14
C MET A 336 18.27 -6.57 6.77
N GLN A 337 18.14 -6.43 8.08
CA GLN A 337 18.44 -5.18 8.78
C GLN A 337 19.94 -4.82 8.73
N ASP A 338 20.82 -5.80 8.83
CA ASP A 338 22.26 -5.57 8.69
C ASP A 338 22.61 -5.07 7.27
N TYR A 339 22.01 -5.64 6.22
CA TYR A 339 22.17 -5.12 4.84
C TYR A 339 21.56 -3.73 4.65
N LEU A 340 20.43 -3.46 5.28
CA LEU A 340 19.80 -2.13 5.26
C LEU A 340 20.70 -1.07 5.90
N SER A 341 21.32 -1.40 7.04
CA SER A 341 22.26 -0.49 7.70
C SER A 341 23.44 -0.15 6.77
N ARG A 342 24.03 -1.16 6.12
CA ARG A 342 25.11 -0.95 5.12
C ARG A 342 24.65 -0.07 3.95
N TYR A 343 23.45 -0.28 3.48
CA TYR A 343 22.87 0.50 2.39
C TYR A 343 22.67 1.97 2.78
N GLN A 344 22.22 2.23 4.01
CA GLN A 344 22.09 3.59 4.57
C GLN A 344 23.44 4.27 4.74
N ASP A 345 24.44 3.55 5.25
CA ASP A 345 25.79 4.10 5.42
C ASP A 345 26.38 4.53 4.08
N LEU A 346 26.21 3.71 3.03
CA LEU A 346 26.63 4.08 1.68
C LEU A 346 25.86 5.27 1.14
N TYR A 347 24.55 5.35 1.39
CA TYR A 347 23.74 6.52 1.01
C TYR A 347 24.29 7.80 1.62
N ASP A 348 24.58 7.80 2.92
CA ASP A 348 25.10 8.98 3.61
C ASP A 348 26.49 9.39 3.09
N VAL A 349 27.34 8.41 2.77
CA VAL A 349 28.66 8.66 2.15
C VAL A 349 28.50 9.29 0.76
N TRP A 350 27.66 8.73 -0.08
CA TRP A 350 27.45 9.21 -1.46
C TRP A 350 26.73 10.55 -1.48
N LYS A 351 25.81 10.78 -0.54
CA LYS A 351 25.13 12.08 -0.38
C LYS A 351 26.12 13.19 -0.04
N ARG A 352 27.01 12.97 0.94
CA ARG A 352 28.05 13.96 1.29
C ARG A 352 28.98 14.26 0.12
N ARG A 353 29.36 13.23 -0.65
CA ARG A 353 30.19 13.45 -1.84
C ARG A 353 29.49 14.29 -2.92
N ARG A 354 28.17 14.20 -3.04
CA ARG A 354 27.39 15.06 -3.96
C ARG A 354 27.35 16.51 -3.47
N GLU A 355 27.22 16.70 -2.16
CA GLU A 355 27.17 18.05 -1.57
C GLU A 355 28.53 18.76 -1.63
N ASP A 356 29.63 18.02 -1.55
CA ASP A 356 31.00 18.57 -1.60
C ASP A 356 31.53 18.80 -3.03
N ASN A 357 30.96 18.15 -4.05
CA ASN A 357 31.38 18.29 -5.45
C ASN A 357 30.29 18.99 -6.28
N GLU A 358 30.48 20.25 -6.54
CA GLU A 358 29.63 21.08 -7.43
C GLU A 358 29.63 20.64 -8.92
N SER A 359 30.35 19.61 -9.29
CA SER A 359 30.35 19.07 -10.67
C SER A 359 30.63 17.58 -10.68
N THR A 360 29.74 16.77 -11.26
CA THR A 360 30.03 15.90 -12.40
C THR A 360 29.16 14.66 -12.54
N ASP A 361 28.82 14.39 -13.71
CA ASP A 361 28.43 13.27 -14.58
C ASP A 361 28.42 11.82 -14.04
N ILE A 362 29.07 11.49 -12.91
CA ILE A 362 29.25 10.10 -12.47
C ILE A 362 28.23 9.69 -11.39
N THR A 363 27.54 10.66 -10.77
CA THR A 363 26.62 10.41 -9.64
C THR A 363 25.15 10.29 -10.05
N ASP A 364 24.79 10.65 -11.27
CA ASP A 364 23.41 10.62 -11.75
C ASP A 364 22.86 9.19 -11.98
N ASP A 365 23.75 8.21 -12.17
CA ASP A 365 23.39 6.82 -12.43
C ASP A 365 23.03 6.01 -11.18
N ILE A 366 23.21 6.57 -9.97
CA ILE A 366 22.91 5.84 -8.73
C ILE A 366 21.59 6.30 -8.13
N VAL A 367 20.61 5.41 -8.17
CA VAL A 367 19.30 5.60 -7.52
C VAL A 367 19.26 4.79 -6.23
N PHE A 368 19.05 5.49 -5.11
CA PHE A 368 18.84 4.86 -3.81
C PHE A 368 17.36 4.77 -3.48
N GLU A 369 16.93 3.61 -3.03
CA GLU A 369 15.56 3.35 -2.52
C GLU A 369 15.41 3.79 -1.06
N VAL A 370 15.86 5.00 -0.75
CA VAL A 370 15.99 5.49 0.65
C VAL A 370 14.65 5.57 1.37
N GLU A 371 13.57 5.87 0.65
CA GLU A 371 12.25 5.94 1.25
C GLU A 371 11.71 4.55 1.62
N LEU A 372 12.05 3.51 0.86
CA LEU A 372 11.78 2.14 1.24
C LEU A 372 12.56 1.73 2.50
N VAL A 373 13.80 2.17 2.60
CA VAL A 373 14.67 1.92 3.77
C VAL A 373 14.17 2.63 5.02
N LYS A 374 13.75 3.89 4.91
CA LYS A 374 13.20 4.68 6.03
C LYS A 374 11.91 4.13 6.62
N GLN A 375 11.24 3.22 5.93
CA GLN A 375 9.97 2.64 6.35
C GLN A 375 10.11 1.33 7.13
N ILE A 376 11.29 0.72 7.09
CA ILE A 376 11.57 -0.43 7.94
C ILE A 376 11.79 0.13 9.34
N GLU A 377 10.82 -0.09 10.22
CA GLU A 377 10.95 0.27 11.63
C GLU A 377 12.17 -0.45 12.20
N ILE A 378 13.12 0.33 12.70
CA ILE A 378 14.22 -0.20 13.48
C ILE A 378 13.58 -0.69 14.78
N ASN A 379 13.40 -2.01 14.85
CA ASN A 379 12.78 -2.68 15.97
C ASN A 379 13.66 -2.52 17.22
N ILE A 380 13.02 -2.37 18.38
CA ILE A 380 13.72 -2.31 19.67
C ILE A 380 14.59 -3.56 19.88
N ASP A 381 14.13 -4.72 19.39
CA ASP A 381 14.86 -5.99 19.44
C ASP A 381 16.18 -5.95 18.65
N TYR A 382 16.21 -5.25 17.53
CA TYR A 382 17.44 -5.03 16.76
C TYR A 382 18.45 -4.22 17.55
N ILE A 383 18.01 -3.16 18.24
CA ILE A 383 18.89 -2.36 19.08
C ILE A 383 19.42 -3.17 20.26
N LEU A 384 18.55 -3.94 20.93
CA LEU A 384 18.96 -4.83 22.03
C LEU A 384 20.00 -5.84 21.58
N MET A 385 19.83 -6.38 20.37
CA MET A 385 20.80 -7.30 19.78
C MET A 385 22.15 -6.63 19.47
N LEU A 386 22.13 -5.40 18.93
CA LEU A 386 23.38 -4.63 18.72
C LEU A 386 24.06 -4.31 20.04
N VAL A 387 23.31 -3.97 21.08
CA VAL A 387 23.82 -3.73 22.43
C VAL A 387 24.47 -5.02 22.99
N LYS A 388 23.80 -6.18 22.83
CA LYS A 388 24.36 -7.47 23.22
C LYS A 388 25.67 -7.76 22.46
N LYS A 389 25.69 -7.58 21.15
CA LYS A 389 26.90 -7.76 20.32
C LYS A 389 28.03 -6.82 20.74
N TYR A 390 27.72 -5.57 21.08
CA TYR A 390 28.69 -4.61 21.61
C TYR A 390 29.27 -5.08 22.94
N HIS A 391 28.44 -5.62 23.82
CA HIS A 391 28.87 -6.22 25.07
C HIS A 391 29.72 -7.48 24.88
N ASP A 392 29.34 -8.37 23.97
CA ASP A 392 30.10 -9.61 23.66
C ASP A 392 31.52 -9.29 23.14
N THR A 393 31.70 -8.11 22.52
CA THR A 393 33.02 -7.58 22.11
C THR A 393 33.73 -6.80 23.22
N GLN A 394 33.23 -6.87 24.47
CA GLN A 394 33.75 -6.14 25.63
C GLN A 394 33.89 -4.61 25.40
N GLY A 395 32.98 -4.04 24.61
CA GLY A 395 32.97 -2.60 24.33
C GLY A 395 34.08 -2.12 23.39
N GLN A 396 34.81 -3.02 22.74
CA GLN A 396 35.95 -2.66 21.88
C GLN A 396 35.51 -2.27 20.47
N ASP A 397 34.33 -2.68 20.02
CA ASP A 397 33.82 -2.38 18.68
C ASP A 397 33.05 -1.06 18.67
N LYS A 398 33.76 0.02 18.41
CA LYS A 398 33.18 1.37 18.31
C LYS A 398 32.23 1.55 17.12
N GLU A 399 32.31 0.69 16.09
CA GLU A 399 31.41 0.75 14.93
C GLU A 399 29.99 0.29 15.29
N ILE A 400 29.87 -0.70 16.19
CA ILE A 400 28.57 -1.14 16.72
C ILE A 400 27.92 0.01 17.50
N LEU A 401 28.67 0.73 18.31
CA LEU A 401 28.15 1.88 19.07
C LEU A 401 27.62 2.99 18.17
N VAL A 402 28.34 3.30 17.10
CA VAL A 402 27.90 4.26 16.08
C VAL A 402 26.62 3.76 15.39
N THR A 403 26.53 2.46 15.10
CA THR A 403 25.35 1.85 14.49
C THR A 403 24.14 1.93 15.41
N ILE A 404 24.31 1.67 16.72
CA ILE A 404 23.24 1.82 17.71
C ILE A 404 22.77 3.28 17.77
N GLN A 405 23.70 4.25 17.85
CA GLN A 405 23.33 5.67 17.90
C GLN A 405 22.57 6.12 16.66
N LYS A 406 23.02 5.73 15.47
CA LYS A 406 22.31 5.99 14.21
C LYS A 406 20.93 5.36 14.18
N ALA A 407 20.80 4.12 14.63
CA ALA A 407 19.54 3.39 14.68
C ALA A 407 18.55 4.09 15.64
N VAL A 408 18.99 4.52 16.82
CA VAL A 408 18.19 5.28 17.80
C VAL A 408 17.78 6.65 17.24
N ASP A 409 18.69 7.34 16.56
CA ASP A 409 18.41 8.66 15.97
C ASP A 409 17.45 8.56 14.77
N ALA A 410 17.45 7.45 14.05
CA ALA A 410 16.55 7.19 12.92
C ALA A 410 15.11 6.87 13.37
N SER A 411 14.91 6.33 14.57
CA SER A 411 13.59 5.99 15.10
C SER A 411 13.01 7.11 15.98
N PRO A 412 11.87 7.73 15.59
CA PRO A 412 11.24 8.79 16.42
C PRO A 412 10.84 8.33 17.81
N GLU A 413 10.46 7.05 17.97
CA GLU A 413 10.07 6.46 19.27
C GLU A 413 11.27 6.24 20.19
N LEU A 414 12.40 5.85 19.61
CA LEU A 414 13.62 5.58 20.37
C LEU A 414 14.43 6.84 20.66
N ARG A 415 14.29 7.88 19.82
CA ARG A 415 14.94 9.17 20.03
C ARG A 415 14.57 9.80 21.37
N SER A 416 13.31 9.66 21.79
CA SER A 416 12.88 10.14 23.13
C SER A 416 13.49 9.34 24.28
N LYS A 417 13.99 8.13 24.02
CA LYS A 417 14.64 7.22 24.97
C LYS A 417 16.15 7.13 24.80
N LYS A 418 16.73 7.96 23.95
CA LYS A 418 18.17 7.96 23.61
C LYS A 418 19.06 7.98 24.85
N VAL A 419 18.80 8.89 25.77
CA VAL A 419 19.57 9.02 27.03
C VAL A 419 19.46 7.76 27.89
N LEU A 420 18.29 7.11 27.90
CA LEU A 420 18.07 5.84 28.61
C LEU A 420 18.89 4.72 27.99
N ILE A 421 18.90 4.62 26.65
CA ILE A 421 19.65 3.61 25.90
C ILE A 421 21.17 3.84 26.07
N GLU A 422 21.63 5.09 26.00
CA GLU A 422 23.04 5.44 26.23
C GLU A 422 23.48 5.10 27.66
N ASN A 423 22.65 5.42 28.66
CA ASN A 423 22.91 5.06 30.07
C ASN A 423 22.89 3.54 30.28
N PHE A 424 22.01 2.82 29.58
CA PHE A 424 21.95 1.37 29.63
C PHE A 424 23.23 0.74 29.03
N ILE A 425 23.69 1.23 27.88
CA ILE A 425 24.96 0.80 27.25
C ILE A 425 26.15 1.08 28.16
N ALA A 426 26.18 2.24 28.82
CA ALA A 426 27.26 2.65 29.71
C ALA A 426 27.23 1.91 31.06
N GLY A 427 26.06 1.49 31.54
CA GLY A 427 25.85 0.84 32.84
C GLY A 427 25.87 -0.66 32.86
N MET A 428 25.96 -1.32 31.69
CA MET A 428 25.86 -2.77 31.59
C MET A 428 27.15 -3.49 31.97
N ASN A 429 27.34 -3.73 33.23
CA ASN A 429 28.27 -4.75 33.73
C ASN A 429 27.62 -6.13 34.02
N ASP A 430 26.26 -6.25 33.99
CA ASP A 430 25.51 -7.47 34.28
C ASP A 430 24.28 -7.58 33.36
N ILE A 431 24.41 -8.25 32.21
CA ILE A 431 23.30 -8.50 31.27
C ILE A 431 22.57 -9.83 31.53
N ASP A 432 23.13 -10.74 32.29
CA ASP A 432 22.56 -12.08 32.47
C ASP A 432 21.19 -12.13 33.16
N ASP A 433 20.73 -11.04 33.79
CA ASP A 433 19.46 -10.97 34.53
C ASP A 433 18.25 -10.36 33.76
N VAL A 434 18.40 -9.93 32.50
CA VAL A 434 17.35 -9.17 31.81
C VAL A 434 16.68 -9.95 30.68
N LEU A 435 17.10 -11.18 30.39
CA LEU A 435 16.57 -12.03 29.31
C LEU A 435 15.87 -13.31 29.81
N LEU A 436 15.28 -13.30 30.99
CA LEU A 436 14.33 -14.32 31.46
C LEU A 436 12.91 -13.78 31.52
#